data_20d99027ef8d75994de047987b296183
#
_entry.id   20d99027ef8d75994de047987b296183
#
_cell.length_a   1.000
_cell.length_b   1.000
_cell.length_c   1.000
_cell.angle_alpha   90.00
_cell.angle_beta   90.00
_cell.angle_gamma   90.00
#
_symmetry.space_group_name_H-M   'P 1'
#
loop_
_entity.id
_entity.type
_entity.pdbx_description
1 polymer ?
#
loop_
_entity_poly.entity_id
_entity_poly.type
_entity_poly.pdbx_seq_one_letter_code
_entity_poly.pdbx_strand_id
1 'polypeptide(L)'
;MEKNASPHTCRNYSRDLEQFEGFLRSSGISVSPQGEIVIEKVDRLAIRKYLSFLHRKNKKSSIARKLSALRSFFRYLVREQIISANPAKPVSTPKIEKLLPTALTVDEAFRLVESPLKGEKPKEMELRDRALLELLYSSGIRVSELVGLNLNRVDLGLGIVKVMGKGRKERIVPVGAKAIEALKAYIEGRGVIEDSSPLFINLKGGRLTARSVGRLVKKYTRNSGIFRKVSPHSLRHTFATHLLDAGADLREIQEMLGHVSLSTTQRYTHLSVGKLMEVYDKAHPRSFKNMKRGKEKAG
;
A
#
# COMPACT_ATOMS: atom_id res chain seq x y z
N MET A 1 14.89 20.30 2.28
CA MET A 1 14.16 19.02 2.50
C MET A 1 15.17 17.87 2.53
N GLU A 2 15.76 17.62 3.68
CA GLU A 2 16.91 16.69 3.81
C GLU A 2 16.54 15.22 4.03
N LYS A 3 15.29 14.88 4.18
CA LYS A 3 14.85 13.49 4.16
C LYS A 3 14.10 13.29 2.87
N ASN A 4 14.53 12.32 2.05
CA ASN A 4 13.84 11.82 0.86
C ASN A 4 12.37 11.42 1.16
N ALA A 5 11.58 12.39 1.65
CA ALA A 5 10.18 12.20 1.96
C ALA A 5 9.39 12.10 0.65
N SER A 6 8.49 11.13 0.57
CA SER A 6 7.65 11.00 -0.62
C SER A 6 6.77 12.23 -0.80
N PRO A 7 6.38 12.61 -2.04
CA PRO A 7 5.45 13.71 -2.29
C PRO A 7 4.12 13.57 -1.52
N HIS A 8 3.69 12.34 -1.25
CA HIS A 8 2.52 12.05 -0.43
C HIS A 8 2.76 12.39 1.06
N THR A 9 3.94 12.11 1.59
CA THR A 9 4.32 12.46 2.96
C THR A 9 4.37 13.97 3.14
N CYS A 10 4.99 14.68 2.17
CA CYS A 10 5.07 16.16 2.19
C CYS A 10 3.66 16.77 2.19
N ARG A 11 2.79 16.36 1.26
CA ARG A 11 1.40 16.86 1.21
C ARG A 11 0.61 16.60 2.50
N ASN A 12 0.80 15.43 3.11
CA ASN A 12 0.13 15.13 4.37
C ASN A 12 0.66 15.98 5.52
N TYR A 13 1.97 16.19 5.59
CA TYR A 13 2.59 17.03 6.62
C TYR A 13 2.20 18.49 6.44
N SER A 14 2.21 19.05 5.22
CA SER A 14 1.73 20.42 4.97
C SER A 14 0.30 20.60 5.48
N ARG A 15 -0.61 19.71 5.09
CA ARG A 15 -2.01 19.75 5.54
C ARG A 15 -2.16 19.62 7.06
N ASP A 16 -1.32 18.82 7.70
CA ASP A 16 -1.34 18.69 9.17
C ASP A 16 -0.84 19.96 9.87
N LEU A 17 0.17 20.63 9.30
CA LEU A 17 0.70 21.90 9.80
C LEU A 17 -0.28 23.04 9.55
N GLU A 18 -0.90 23.13 8.38
CA GLU A 18 -1.97 24.09 8.07
C GLU A 18 -3.13 23.97 9.07
N GLN A 19 -3.51 22.75 9.41
CA GLN A 19 -4.57 22.54 10.40
C GLN A 19 -4.13 22.99 11.81
N PHE A 20 -2.88 22.78 12.17
CA PHE A 20 -2.34 23.25 13.45
C PHE A 20 -2.26 24.79 13.49
N GLU A 21 -1.81 25.40 12.43
CA GLU A 21 -1.80 26.86 12.27
C GLU A 21 -3.21 27.44 12.43
N GLY A 22 -4.20 26.88 11.72
CA GLY A 22 -5.60 27.31 11.83
C GLY A 22 -6.15 27.17 13.25
N PHE A 23 -5.73 26.14 13.99
CA PHE A 23 -6.09 26.00 15.40
C PHE A 23 -5.46 27.08 16.28
N LEU A 24 -4.17 27.39 16.11
CA LEU A 24 -3.50 28.44 16.87
C LEU A 24 -4.18 29.80 16.65
N ARG A 25 -4.45 30.17 15.39
CA ARG A 25 -5.15 31.42 15.03
C ARG A 25 -6.54 31.48 15.64
N SER A 26 -7.35 30.42 15.49
CA SER A 26 -8.73 30.40 16.00
C SER A 26 -8.85 30.37 17.52
N SER A 27 -7.83 29.87 18.20
CA SER A 27 -7.81 29.81 19.68
C SER A 27 -7.08 30.99 20.33
N GLY A 28 -6.46 31.88 19.57
CA GLY A 28 -5.63 32.98 20.06
C GLY A 28 -4.35 32.51 20.82
N ILE A 29 -3.99 31.23 20.69
CA ILE A 29 -2.83 30.65 21.37
C ILE A 29 -1.57 31.00 20.58
N SER A 30 -0.59 31.62 21.22
CA SER A 30 0.68 32.03 20.61
C SER A 30 0.49 32.96 19.40
N VAL A 31 -0.55 33.81 19.43
CA VAL A 31 -0.84 34.81 18.40
C VAL A 31 -0.49 36.19 18.94
N SER A 32 0.15 37.02 18.11
CA SER A 32 0.45 38.41 18.45
C SER A 32 -0.81 39.29 18.36
N PRO A 33 -0.78 40.52 18.90
CA PRO A 33 -1.88 41.49 18.72
C PRO A 33 -2.20 41.79 17.25
N GLN A 34 -1.23 41.64 16.35
CA GLN A 34 -1.36 41.81 14.90
C GLN A 34 -1.91 40.57 14.17
N GLY A 35 -2.22 39.48 14.92
CA GLY A 35 -2.75 38.24 14.33
C GLY A 35 -1.69 37.27 13.78
N GLU A 36 -0.41 37.53 14.01
CA GLU A 36 0.67 36.65 13.57
C GLU A 36 0.98 35.55 14.61
N ILE A 37 1.34 34.37 14.14
CA ILE A 37 1.77 33.29 15.03
C ILE A 37 3.19 33.53 15.49
N VAL A 38 3.37 33.62 16.80
CA VAL A 38 4.68 33.71 17.45
C VAL A 38 5.13 32.30 17.80
N ILE A 39 5.89 31.68 16.92
CA ILE A 39 6.25 30.27 17.00
C ILE A 39 7.03 29.90 18.27
N GLU A 40 7.84 30.85 18.78
CA GLU A 40 8.65 30.74 20.00
C GLU A 40 7.77 30.62 21.25
N LYS A 41 6.53 31.12 21.21
CA LYS A 41 5.55 31.05 22.30
C LYS A 41 4.73 29.76 22.28
N VAL A 42 4.90 28.91 21.26
CA VAL A 42 4.21 27.61 21.20
C VAL A 42 4.86 26.64 22.19
N ASP A 43 4.17 26.38 23.27
CA ASP A 43 4.62 25.54 24.36
C ASP A 43 3.95 24.13 24.34
N ARG A 44 4.33 23.29 25.32
CA ARG A 44 3.73 21.97 25.53
C ARG A 44 2.21 22.04 25.71
N LEU A 45 1.72 23.09 26.41
CA LEU A 45 0.29 23.24 26.67
C LEU A 45 -0.51 23.52 25.41
N ALA A 46 0.02 24.36 24.52
CA ALA A 46 -0.56 24.61 23.19
C ALA A 46 -0.72 23.30 22.40
N ILE A 47 0.31 22.45 22.38
CA ILE A 47 0.24 21.13 21.72
C ILE A 47 -0.83 20.24 22.37
N ARG A 48 -0.91 20.19 23.69
CA ARG A 48 -1.94 19.39 24.39
C ARG A 48 -3.36 19.88 24.10
N LYS A 49 -3.60 21.19 24.08
CA LYS A 49 -4.89 21.79 23.72
C LYS A 49 -5.27 21.42 22.28
N TYR A 50 -4.31 21.45 21.34
CA TYR A 50 -4.55 21.00 19.98
C TYR A 50 -4.92 19.52 19.91
N LEU A 51 -4.21 18.63 20.60
CA LEU A 51 -4.57 17.21 20.64
C LEU A 51 -5.97 17.00 21.24
N SER A 52 -6.33 17.73 22.28
CA SER A 52 -7.67 17.70 22.87
C SER A 52 -8.75 18.13 21.86
N PHE A 53 -8.49 19.19 21.11
CA PHE A 53 -9.36 19.62 20.00
C PHE A 53 -9.51 18.52 18.94
N LEU A 54 -8.43 17.84 18.57
CA LEU A 54 -8.47 16.75 17.59
C LEU A 54 -9.24 15.53 18.08
N HIS A 55 -9.24 15.22 19.38
CA HIS A 55 -9.94 14.05 19.92
C HIS A 55 -11.43 14.05 19.65
N ARG A 56 -12.05 15.22 19.48
CA ARG A 56 -13.47 15.35 19.19
C ARG A 56 -13.87 14.86 17.79
N LYS A 57 -12.95 14.90 16.79
CA LYS A 57 -13.26 14.65 15.39
C LYS A 57 -12.33 13.66 14.69
N ASN A 58 -11.25 13.21 15.34
CA ASN A 58 -10.21 12.40 14.69
C ASN A 58 -9.99 11.07 15.41
N LYS A 59 -9.66 10.04 14.65
CA LYS A 59 -9.23 8.73 15.19
C LYS A 59 -7.85 8.86 15.85
N LYS A 60 -7.58 8.05 16.87
CA LYS A 60 -6.28 8.00 17.59
C LYS A 60 -5.09 7.87 16.64
N SER A 61 -5.20 7.06 15.57
CA SER A 61 -4.15 6.91 14.54
C SER A 61 -3.86 8.20 13.76
N SER A 62 -4.90 8.98 13.42
CA SER A 62 -4.75 10.28 12.77
C SER A 62 -4.08 11.30 13.70
N ILE A 63 -4.45 11.30 14.98
CA ILE A 63 -3.86 12.18 15.99
C ILE A 63 -2.36 11.84 16.18
N ALA A 64 -2.02 10.54 16.27
CA ALA A 64 -0.63 10.11 16.37
C ALA A 64 0.22 10.55 15.15
N ARG A 65 -0.34 10.45 13.92
CA ARG A 65 0.33 10.94 12.71
C ARG A 65 0.55 12.45 12.74
N LYS A 66 -0.47 13.23 13.14
CA LYS A 66 -0.39 14.70 13.27
C LYS A 66 0.64 15.12 14.30
N LEU A 67 0.68 14.45 15.46
CA LEU A 67 1.71 14.69 16.46
C LEU A 67 3.12 14.36 15.92
N SER A 68 3.26 13.33 15.08
CA SER A 68 4.54 13.02 14.43
C SER A 68 4.96 14.11 13.43
N ALA A 69 4.01 14.71 12.70
CA ALA A 69 4.28 15.85 11.82
C ALA A 69 4.76 17.06 12.63
N LEU A 70 4.08 17.41 13.72
CA LEU A 70 4.49 18.49 14.62
C LEU A 70 5.88 18.25 15.22
N ARG A 71 6.16 17.03 15.70
CA ARG A 71 7.50 16.69 16.24
C ARG A 71 8.59 16.85 15.19
N SER A 72 8.32 16.51 13.93
CA SER A 72 9.27 16.68 12.83
C SER A 72 9.47 18.16 12.51
N PHE A 73 8.40 18.94 12.47
CA PHE A 73 8.45 20.38 12.22
C PHE A 73 9.23 21.11 13.33
N PHE A 74 8.87 20.93 14.58
CA PHE A 74 9.60 21.57 15.68
C PHE A 74 11.04 21.08 15.84
N ARG A 75 11.35 19.85 15.45
CA ARG A 75 12.75 19.39 15.37
C ARG A 75 13.54 20.16 14.30
N TYR A 76 12.91 20.46 13.17
CA TYR A 76 13.49 21.30 12.16
C TYR A 76 13.77 22.71 12.71
N LEU A 77 12.80 23.35 13.37
CA LEU A 77 12.97 24.69 13.96
C LEU A 77 14.09 24.74 15.02
N VAL A 78 14.25 23.70 15.83
CA VAL A 78 15.37 23.59 16.78
C VAL A 78 16.70 23.50 16.05
N ARG A 79 16.78 22.72 14.97
CA ARG A 79 18.01 22.61 14.17
C ARG A 79 18.39 23.94 13.50
N GLU A 80 17.41 24.69 13.02
CA GLU A 80 17.60 26.03 12.43
C GLU A 80 17.76 27.13 13.49
N GLN A 81 17.85 26.76 14.78
CA GLN A 81 18.02 27.67 15.92
C GLN A 81 16.92 28.73 16.07
N ILE A 82 15.75 28.51 15.49
CA ILE A 82 14.57 29.39 15.62
C ILE A 82 13.93 29.25 17.01
N ILE A 83 13.98 28.06 17.59
CA ILE A 83 13.51 27.78 18.95
C ILE A 83 14.54 26.94 19.72
N SER A 84 14.59 27.08 21.03
CA SER A 84 15.56 26.36 21.88
C SER A 84 15.19 24.91 22.14
N ALA A 85 13.90 24.56 22.18
CA ALA A 85 13.42 23.22 22.51
C ALA A 85 12.18 22.85 21.70
N ASN A 86 11.98 21.54 21.47
CA ASN A 86 10.84 21.02 20.74
C ASN A 86 9.64 20.80 21.69
N PRO A 87 8.58 21.63 21.64
CA PRO A 87 7.45 21.56 22.56
C PRO A 87 6.59 20.31 22.37
N ALA A 88 6.66 19.66 21.20
CA ALA A 88 5.90 18.44 20.89
C ALA A 88 6.62 17.15 21.36
N LYS A 89 7.93 17.22 21.70
CA LYS A 89 8.72 16.05 22.14
C LYS A 89 8.17 15.41 23.41
N PRO A 90 7.86 16.16 24.49
CA PRO A 90 7.39 15.61 25.75
C PRO A 90 5.91 15.20 25.77
N VAL A 91 5.15 15.43 24.69
CA VAL A 91 3.73 15.08 24.61
C VAL A 91 3.56 13.62 24.24
N SER A 92 2.80 12.85 25.02
CA SER A 92 2.59 11.43 24.81
C SER A 92 1.76 11.15 23.53
N THR A 93 2.15 10.14 22.78
CA THR A 93 1.36 9.66 21.64
C THR A 93 0.15 8.85 22.14
N PRO A 94 -1.06 9.09 21.63
CA PRO A 94 -2.22 8.28 22.01
C PRO A 94 -1.96 6.78 21.78
N LYS A 95 -2.29 5.94 22.76
CA LYS A 95 -2.22 4.49 22.60
C LYS A 95 -3.20 4.05 21.52
N ILE A 96 -2.68 3.49 20.44
CA ILE A 96 -3.47 2.92 19.35
C ILE A 96 -3.59 1.43 19.63
N GLU A 97 -4.81 0.95 19.79
CA GLU A 97 -5.06 -0.48 19.82
C GLU A 97 -4.70 -1.05 18.43
N LYS A 98 -3.67 -1.85 18.40
CA LYS A 98 -3.30 -2.60 17.19
C LYS A 98 -4.28 -3.78 17.07
N LEU A 99 -5.44 -3.54 16.47
CA LEU A 99 -6.20 -4.65 15.93
C LEU A 99 -5.30 -5.33 14.89
N LEU A 100 -4.88 -6.56 15.19
CA LEU A 100 -4.17 -7.37 14.19
C LEU A 100 -5.08 -7.50 12.98
N PRO A 101 -4.67 -7.03 11.81
CA PRO A 101 -5.47 -7.23 10.61
C PRO A 101 -5.55 -8.74 10.39
N THR A 102 -6.74 -9.30 10.51
CA THR A 102 -6.98 -10.71 10.19
C THR A 102 -6.80 -10.91 8.69
N ALA A 103 -5.87 -11.77 8.31
CA ALA A 103 -5.72 -12.21 6.93
C ALA A 103 -7.03 -12.88 6.45
N LEU A 104 -7.31 -12.83 5.17
CA LEU A 104 -8.38 -13.63 4.57
C LEU A 104 -7.99 -15.11 4.67
N THR A 105 -8.97 -15.99 4.83
CA THR A 105 -8.74 -17.43 4.58
C THR A 105 -8.45 -17.64 3.10
N VAL A 106 -7.89 -18.81 2.73
CA VAL A 106 -7.63 -19.16 1.33
C VAL A 106 -8.93 -19.09 0.52
N ASP A 107 -10.04 -19.65 1.05
CA ASP A 107 -11.35 -19.65 0.39
C ASP A 107 -11.94 -18.26 0.23
N GLU A 108 -11.79 -17.39 1.24
CA GLU A 108 -12.22 -15.99 1.14
C GLU A 108 -11.42 -15.24 0.08
N ALA A 109 -10.10 -15.45 0.04
CA ALA A 109 -9.24 -14.84 -0.97
C ALA A 109 -9.65 -15.29 -2.38
N PHE A 110 -9.93 -16.59 -2.58
CA PHE A 110 -10.36 -17.14 -3.87
C PHE A 110 -11.72 -16.58 -4.29
N ARG A 111 -12.72 -16.59 -3.39
CA ARG A 111 -14.03 -15.97 -3.67
C ARG A 111 -13.92 -14.50 -4.05
N LEU A 112 -13.02 -13.76 -3.40
CA LEU A 112 -12.80 -12.35 -3.70
C LEU A 112 -12.20 -12.12 -5.09
N VAL A 113 -11.14 -12.84 -5.46
CA VAL A 113 -10.43 -12.63 -6.73
C VAL A 113 -11.22 -13.14 -7.94
N GLU A 114 -12.11 -14.12 -7.75
CA GLU A 114 -13.00 -14.67 -8.78
C GLU A 114 -14.34 -13.91 -8.91
N SER A 115 -14.67 -13.09 -7.91
CA SER A 115 -15.94 -12.33 -7.87
C SER A 115 -16.19 -11.43 -9.10
N PRO A 116 -15.19 -10.85 -9.79
CA PRO A 116 -15.44 -10.07 -11.00
C PRO A 116 -16.15 -10.82 -12.13
N LEU A 117 -15.93 -12.13 -12.27
CA LEU A 117 -16.52 -12.96 -13.33
C LEU A 117 -18.02 -13.27 -13.14
N LYS A 118 -18.58 -12.89 -12.00
CA LYS A 118 -20.00 -13.12 -11.64
C LYS A 118 -20.84 -11.87 -11.80
N GLY A 119 -20.38 -10.87 -12.54
CA GLY A 119 -21.00 -9.56 -12.65
C GLY A 119 -21.71 -9.33 -13.99
N GLU A 120 -22.45 -8.23 -14.09
CA GLU A 120 -23.18 -7.76 -15.28
C GLU A 120 -22.43 -6.65 -16.03
N LYS A 121 -21.12 -6.59 -15.89
CA LYS A 121 -20.28 -5.55 -16.50
C LYS A 121 -19.85 -5.94 -17.94
N PRO A 122 -19.43 -4.94 -18.76
CA PRO A 122 -18.71 -5.23 -19.99
C PRO A 122 -17.52 -6.17 -19.71
N LYS A 123 -17.35 -7.17 -20.59
CA LYS A 123 -16.37 -8.26 -20.44
C LYS A 123 -14.95 -7.75 -20.17
N GLU A 124 -14.54 -6.67 -20.84
CA GLU A 124 -13.21 -6.06 -20.68
C GLU A 124 -12.98 -5.54 -19.25
N MET A 125 -14.03 -5.00 -18.62
CA MET A 125 -13.95 -4.51 -17.23
C MET A 125 -13.88 -5.65 -16.22
N GLU A 126 -14.55 -6.75 -16.48
CA GLU A 126 -14.48 -7.94 -15.63
C GLU A 126 -13.10 -8.58 -15.72
N LEU A 127 -12.55 -8.72 -16.92
CA LEU A 127 -11.21 -9.24 -17.16
C LEU A 127 -10.16 -8.35 -16.47
N ARG A 128 -10.27 -7.02 -16.61
CA ARG A 128 -9.40 -6.07 -15.90
C ARG A 128 -9.47 -6.24 -14.39
N ASP A 129 -10.66 -6.24 -13.83
CA ASP A 129 -10.87 -6.27 -12.39
C ASP A 129 -10.41 -7.61 -11.81
N ARG A 130 -10.60 -8.73 -12.53
CA ARG A 130 -10.05 -10.05 -12.18
C ARG A 130 -8.53 -10.03 -12.19
N ALA A 131 -7.91 -9.58 -13.28
CA ALA A 131 -6.45 -9.51 -13.42
C ALA A 131 -5.82 -8.64 -12.32
N LEU A 132 -6.47 -7.53 -11.97
CA LEU A 132 -6.05 -6.64 -10.89
C LEU A 132 -6.08 -7.33 -9.52
N LEU A 133 -7.17 -8.02 -9.18
CA LEU A 133 -7.32 -8.70 -7.89
C LEU A 133 -6.38 -9.90 -7.78
N GLU A 134 -6.29 -10.71 -8.86
CA GLU A 134 -5.35 -11.83 -8.93
C GLU A 134 -3.91 -11.35 -8.75
N LEU A 135 -3.50 -10.27 -9.43
CA LEU A 135 -2.14 -9.75 -9.30
C LEU A 135 -1.87 -9.21 -7.89
N LEU A 136 -2.81 -8.50 -7.26
CA LEU A 136 -2.65 -8.02 -5.88
C LEU A 136 -2.46 -9.18 -4.89
N TYR A 137 -3.27 -10.22 -5.00
CA TYR A 137 -3.21 -11.36 -4.09
C TYR A 137 -2.00 -12.25 -4.37
N SER A 138 -1.72 -12.52 -5.65
CA SER A 138 -0.64 -13.40 -6.08
C SER A 138 0.76 -12.84 -5.82
N SER A 139 0.94 -11.53 -5.90
CA SER A 139 2.27 -10.90 -5.81
C SER A 139 2.51 -10.10 -4.53
N GLY A 140 1.46 -9.80 -3.79
CA GLY A 140 1.54 -8.97 -2.59
C GLY A 140 2.09 -7.56 -2.82
N ILE A 141 2.12 -7.05 -4.05
CA ILE A 141 2.62 -5.70 -4.36
C ILE A 141 1.75 -4.61 -3.73
N ARG A 142 2.32 -3.43 -3.51
CA ARG A 142 1.57 -2.26 -3.00
C ARG A 142 0.62 -1.74 -4.07
N VAL A 143 -0.51 -1.19 -3.65
CA VAL A 143 -1.48 -0.58 -4.59
C VAL A 143 -0.85 0.53 -5.44
N SER A 144 0.10 1.29 -4.90
CA SER A 144 0.83 2.31 -5.66
C SER A 144 1.77 1.69 -6.71
N GLU A 145 2.37 0.55 -6.42
CA GLU A 145 3.18 -0.22 -7.36
C GLU A 145 2.30 -0.79 -8.48
N LEU A 146 1.15 -1.41 -8.13
CA LEU A 146 0.19 -1.93 -9.08
C LEU A 146 -0.26 -0.87 -10.11
N VAL A 147 -0.73 0.28 -9.63
CA VAL A 147 -1.21 1.34 -10.54
C VAL A 147 -0.08 2.01 -11.31
N GLY A 148 1.15 1.90 -10.85
CA GLY A 148 2.35 2.38 -11.52
C GLY A 148 2.88 1.46 -12.63
N LEU A 149 2.39 0.21 -12.73
CA LEU A 149 2.86 -0.75 -13.73
C LEU A 149 2.51 -0.30 -15.15
N ASN A 150 3.47 -0.51 -16.07
CA ASN A 150 3.29 -0.49 -17.51
C ASN A 150 3.38 -1.92 -18.05
N LEU A 151 2.96 -2.14 -19.29
CA LEU A 151 3.01 -3.45 -19.95
C LEU A 151 4.42 -4.03 -20.00
N ASN A 152 5.43 -3.24 -20.36
CA ASN A 152 6.84 -3.65 -20.41
C ASN A 152 7.46 -4.05 -19.05
N ARG A 153 6.71 -3.92 -17.95
CA ARG A 153 7.13 -4.34 -16.61
C ARG A 153 6.56 -5.69 -16.21
N VAL A 154 5.82 -6.34 -17.10
CA VAL A 154 5.21 -7.65 -16.90
C VAL A 154 5.80 -8.64 -17.88
N ASP A 155 6.41 -9.68 -17.35
CA ASP A 155 6.89 -10.81 -18.16
C ASP A 155 5.98 -12.02 -17.89
N LEU A 156 5.06 -12.25 -18.82
CA LEU A 156 4.08 -13.35 -18.73
C LEU A 156 4.70 -14.71 -19.04
N GLY A 157 5.87 -14.75 -19.70
CA GLY A 157 6.61 -15.98 -19.98
C GLY A 157 7.36 -16.46 -18.73
N LEU A 158 8.08 -15.55 -18.08
CA LEU A 158 8.80 -15.84 -16.84
C LEU A 158 7.91 -15.83 -15.60
N GLY A 159 6.69 -15.35 -15.68
CA GLY A 159 5.78 -15.24 -14.55
C GLY A 159 6.24 -14.23 -13.49
N ILE A 160 6.72 -13.06 -13.90
CA ILE A 160 7.25 -12.03 -13.00
C ILE A 160 6.73 -10.65 -13.34
N VAL A 161 6.71 -9.77 -12.33
CA VAL A 161 6.52 -8.32 -12.50
C VAL A 161 7.69 -7.56 -11.90
N LYS A 162 8.14 -6.49 -12.60
CA LYS A 162 9.17 -5.56 -12.15
C LYS A 162 8.48 -4.34 -11.54
N VAL A 163 8.60 -4.15 -10.22
CA VAL A 163 7.95 -3.05 -9.51
C VAL A 163 8.96 -2.04 -8.98
N MET A 164 8.58 -0.77 -8.99
CA MET A 164 9.37 0.33 -8.46
C MET A 164 8.96 0.61 -7.01
N GLY A 165 9.85 0.32 -6.07
CA GLY A 165 9.65 0.56 -4.65
C GLY A 165 9.98 1.98 -4.20
N LYS A 166 9.98 2.19 -2.88
CA LYS A 166 10.41 3.46 -2.27
C LYS A 166 11.88 3.74 -2.58
N GLY A 167 12.20 4.99 -2.94
CA GLY A 167 13.57 5.40 -3.31
C GLY A 167 13.99 4.97 -4.71
N ARG A 168 13.05 4.71 -5.62
CA ARG A 168 13.29 4.27 -7.01
C ARG A 168 14.09 2.96 -7.12
N LYS A 169 14.02 2.09 -6.10
CA LYS A 169 14.62 0.76 -6.16
C LYS A 169 13.68 -0.20 -6.84
N GLU A 170 14.14 -0.85 -7.90
CA GLU A 170 13.38 -1.92 -8.57
C GLU A 170 13.51 -3.24 -7.80
N ARG A 171 12.44 -4.03 -7.85
CA ARG A 171 12.49 -5.44 -7.47
C ARG A 171 11.62 -6.28 -8.39
N ILE A 172 12.00 -7.53 -8.50
CA ILE A 172 11.23 -8.56 -9.22
C ILE A 172 10.33 -9.26 -8.21
N VAL A 173 9.07 -9.51 -8.62
CA VAL A 173 8.09 -10.21 -7.80
C VAL A 173 7.47 -11.34 -8.62
N PRO A 174 7.47 -12.59 -8.12
CA PRO A 174 6.78 -13.71 -8.75
C PRO A 174 5.28 -13.47 -8.89
N VAL A 175 4.69 -14.04 -9.92
CA VAL A 175 3.26 -13.99 -10.22
C VAL A 175 2.75 -15.39 -10.49
N GLY A 176 1.72 -15.83 -9.78
CA GLY A 176 1.18 -17.17 -9.92
C GLY A 176 0.40 -17.38 -11.21
N ALA A 177 0.22 -18.66 -11.57
CA ALA A 177 -0.39 -19.09 -12.83
C ALA A 177 -1.76 -18.45 -13.08
N LYS A 178 -2.62 -18.35 -12.07
CA LYS A 178 -3.96 -17.74 -12.19
C LYS A 178 -3.92 -16.25 -12.48
N ALA A 179 -2.94 -15.54 -11.93
CA ALA A 179 -2.76 -14.12 -12.22
C ALA A 179 -2.21 -13.92 -13.65
N ILE A 180 -1.31 -14.82 -14.11
CA ILE A 180 -0.81 -14.80 -15.50
C ILE A 180 -1.95 -15.06 -16.48
N GLU A 181 -2.79 -16.09 -16.23
CA GLU A 181 -3.98 -16.39 -17.03
C GLU A 181 -4.90 -15.17 -17.14
N ALA A 182 -5.21 -14.54 -15.99
CA ALA A 182 -6.07 -13.38 -15.94
C ALA A 182 -5.46 -12.15 -16.62
N LEU A 183 -4.15 -11.94 -16.50
CA LEU A 183 -3.44 -10.85 -17.19
C LEU A 183 -3.42 -11.04 -18.69
N LYS A 184 -3.16 -12.26 -19.18
CA LYS A 184 -3.22 -12.60 -20.62
C LYS A 184 -4.60 -12.26 -21.19
N ALA A 185 -5.66 -12.80 -20.59
CA ALA A 185 -7.02 -12.54 -21.05
C ALA A 185 -7.39 -11.05 -21.04
N TYR A 186 -6.93 -10.30 -20.04
CA TYR A 186 -7.16 -8.85 -19.99
C TYR A 186 -6.37 -8.08 -21.06
N ILE A 187 -5.09 -8.41 -21.28
CA ILE A 187 -4.24 -7.75 -22.27
C ILE A 187 -4.73 -8.04 -23.69
N GLU A 188 -5.06 -9.29 -23.98
CA GLU A 188 -5.66 -9.70 -25.27
C GLU A 188 -6.96 -8.95 -25.57
N GLY A 189 -7.83 -8.79 -24.56
CA GLY A 189 -9.08 -8.03 -24.68
C GLY A 189 -8.89 -6.53 -24.91
N ARG A 190 -7.69 -5.98 -24.72
CA ARG A 190 -7.39 -4.56 -24.96
C ARG A 190 -6.95 -4.27 -26.41
N GLY A 191 -6.61 -5.29 -27.18
CA GLY A 191 -6.08 -5.15 -28.53
C GLY A 191 -4.61 -4.69 -28.57
N VAL A 192 -4.20 -4.08 -29.67
CA VAL A 192 -2.82 -3.60 -29.88
C VAL A 192 -2.51 -2.42 -28.98
N ILE A 193 -1.47 -2.54 -28.16
CA ILE A 193 -1.11 -1.56 -27.13
C ILE A 193 0.41 -1.40 -27.11
N GLU A 194 0.88 -0.15 -26.97
CA GLU A 194 2.29 0.15 -26.76
C GLU A 194 2.80 -0.41 -25.42
N ASP A 195 4.01 -0.94 -25.42
CA ASP A 195 4.68 -1.49 -24.22
C ASP A 195 4.81 -0.51 -23.07
N SER A 196 4.92 0.79 -23.38
CA SER A 196 5.01 1.88 -22.41
C SER A 196 3.67 2.22 -21.75
N SER A 197 2.56 1.70 -22.29
CA SER A 197 1.20 1.99 -21.80
C SER A 197 0.95 1.47 -20.38
N PRO A 198 0.08 2.13 -19.62
CA PRO A 198 -0.33 1.64 -18.30
C PRO A 198 -0.91 0.23 -18.39
N LEU A 199 -0.49 -0.68 -17.50
CA LEU A 199 -1.07 -2.03 -17.43
C LEU A 199 -2.58 -1.97 -17.15
N PHE A 200 -3.00 -1.20 -16.15
CA PHE A 200 -4.42 -1.07 -15.78
C PHE A 200 -4.96 0.31 -16.11
N ILE A 201 -6.01 0.36 -16.93
CA ILE A 201 -6.67 1.58 -17.37
C ILE A 201 -8.06 1.75 -16.76
N ASN A 202 -8.51 2.99 -16.68
CA ASN A 202 -9.88 3.36 -16.33
C ASN A 202 -10.77 3.38 -17.59
N LEU A 203 -12.07 3.68 -17.41
CA LEU A 203 -13.04 3.75 -18.52
C LEU A 203 -12.73 4.81 -19.59
N LYS A 204 -11.90 5.78 -19.28
CA LYS A 204 -11.48 6.85 -20.21
C LYS A 204 -10.13 6.56 -20.87
N GLY A 205 -9.61 5.32 -20.76
CA GLY A 205 -8.32 4.92 -21.30
C GLY A 205 -7.10 5.36 -20.47
N GLY A 206 -7.27 6.23 -19.48
CA GLY A 206 -6.17 6.69 -18.63
C GLY A 206 -5.80 5.72 -17.51
N ARG A 207 -4.63 5.89 -16.90
CA ARG A 207 -4.12 5.08 -15.79
C ARG A 207 -5.12 4.99 -14.62
N LEU A 208 -5.28 3.80 -14.07
CA LEU A 208 -6.13 3.57 -12.89
C LEU A 208 -5.48 4.21 -11.65
N THR A 209 -6.32 4.73 -10.73
CA THR A 209 -5.83 5.33 -9.48
C THR A 209 -5.89 4.36 -8.32
N ALA A 210 -5.02 4.53 -7.31
CA ALA A 210 -5.06 3.75 -6.07
C ALA A 210 -6.42 3.85 -5.35
N ARG A 211 -7.10 5.01 -5.43
CA ARG A 211 -8.45 5.20 -4.88
C ARG A 211 -9.48 4.34 -5.63
N SER A 212 -9.39 4.25 -6.95
CA SER A 212 -10.27 3.41 -7.77
C SER A 212 -10.06 1.93 -7.43
N VAL A 213 -8.81 1.47 -7.30
CA VAL A 213 -8.49 0.11 -6.86
C VAL A 213 -9.09 -0.18 -5.47
N GLY A 214 -8.95 0.73 -4.51
CA GLY A 214 -9.55 0.57 -3.18
C GLY A 214 -11.08 0.45 -3.23
N ARG A 215 -11.75 1.19 -4.13
CA ARG A 215 -13.21 1.06 -4.34
C ARG A 215 -13.58 -0.28 -4.97
N LEU A 216 -12.81 -0.77 -5.95
CA LEU A 216 -13.01 -2.08 -6.58
C LEU A 216 -12.86 -3.21 -5.53
N VAL A 217 -11.77 -3.23 -4.77
CA VAL A 217 -11.59 -4.21 -3.69
C VAL A 217 -12.79 -4.21 -2.74
N LYS A 218 -13.24 -3.03 -2.28
CA LYS A 218 -14.41 -2.93 -1.40
C LYS A 218 -15.70 -3.46 -2.04
N LYS A 219 -15.92 -3.17 -3.34
CA LYS A 219 -17.08 -3.68 -4.09
C LYS A 219 -17.07 -5.19 -4.12
N TYR A 220 -15.96 -5.80 -4.57
CA TYR A 220 -15.87 -7.25 -4.72
C TYR A 220 -15.82 -8.01 -3.38
N THR A 221 -15.30 -7.37 -2.32
CA THR A 221 -15.43 -7.91 -0.94
C THR A 221 -16.90 -8.13 -0.55
N ARG A 222 -17.76 -7.15 -0.85
CA ARG A 222 -19.22 -7.29 -0.58
C ARG A 222 -19.85 -8.38 -1.43
N ASN A 223 -19.54 -8.40 -2.72
CA ASN A 223 -20.07 -9.37 -3.66
C ASN A 223 -19.65 -10.82 -3.34
N SER A 224 -18.52 -10.98 -2.64
CA SER A 224 -18.00 -12.29 -2.20
C SER A 224 -18.57 -12.76 -0.85
N GLY A 225 -19.51 -12.01 -0.24
CA GLY A 225 -20.07 -12.35 1.06
C GLY A 225 -19.08 -12.23 2.23
N ILE A 226 -18.05 -11.37 2.08
CA ILE A 226 -17.05 -11.15 3.12
C ILE A 226 -17.48 -9.93 3.96
N PHE A 227 -17.87 -10.16 5.21
CA PHE A 227 -18.46 -9.13 6.08
C PHE A 227 -17.44 -8.21 6.78
N ARG A 228 -16.14 -8.49 6.63
CA ARG A 228 -15.07 -7.65 7.19
C ARG A 228 -14.52 -6.65 6.17
N LYS A 229 -13.84 -5.61 6.66
CA LYS A 229 -13.22 -4.61 5.79
C LYS A 229 -11.96 -5.16 5.16
N VAL A 230 -11.96 -5.28 3.83
CA VAL A 230 -10.81 -5.65 3.03
C VAL A 230 -10.32 -4.44 2.23
N SER A 231 -9.01 -4.32 2.11
CA SER A 231 -8.32 -3.27 1.38
C SER A 231 -7.18 -3.89 0.55
N PRO A 232 -6.56 -3.18 -0.40
CA PRO A 232 -5.35 -3.67 -1.06
C PRO A 232 -4.23 -4.03 -0.08
N HIS A 233 -4.13 -3.31 1.05
CA HIS A 233 -3.18 -3.65 2.11
C HIS A 233 -3.52 -4.97 2.82
N SER A 234 -4.82 -5.23 3.00
CA SER A 234 -5.27 -6.52 3.57
C SER A 234 -4.91 -7.69 2.65
N LEU A 235 -5.06 -7.56 1.31
CA LEU A 235 -4.63 -8.58 0.35
C LEU A 235 -3.12 -8.85 0.41
N ARG A 236 -2.32 -7.80 0.53
CA ARG A 236 -0.87 -7.95 0.71
C ARG A 236 -0.52 -8.63 2.04
N HIS A 237 -1.24 -8.34 3.11
CA HIS A 237 -1.07 -9.04 4.39
C HIS A 237 -1.47 -10.50 4.27
N THR A 238 -2.59 -10.79 3.61
CA THR A 238 -3.06 -12.15 3.32
C THR A 238 -2.02 -12.93 2.51
N PHE A 239 -1.43 -12.35 1.48
CA PHE A 239 -0.31 -12.93 0.73
C PHE A 239 0.84 -13.34 1.66
N ALA A 240 1.30 -12.41 2.51
CA ALA A 240 2.41 -12.69 3.43
C ALA A 240 2.07 -13.79 4.43
N THR A 241 0.85 -13.77 4.98
CA THR A 241 0.39 -14.77 5.95
C THR A 241 0.31 -16.15 5.30
N HIS A 242 -0.30 -16.28 4.11
CA HIS A 242 -0.42 -17.59 3.43
C HIS A 242 0.93 -18.18 3.05
N LEU A 243 1.92 -17.36 2.64
CA LEU A 243 3.27 -17.87 2.40
C LEU A 243 3.94 -18.34 3.69
N LEU A 244 3.76 -17.59 4.80
CA LEU A 244 4.33 -17.95 6.09
C LEU A 244 3.71 -19.23 6.64
N ASP A 245 2.37 -19.36 6.56
CA ASP A 245 1.62 -20.54 7.01
C ASP A 245 1.99 -21.80 6.19
N ALA A 246 2.41 -21.61 4.94
CA ALA A 246 2.91 -22.67 4.08
C ALA A 246 4.42 -22.97 4.26
N GLY A 247 5.06 -22.34 5.26
CA GLY A 247 6.45 -22.60 5.64
C GLY A 247 7.52 -21.85 4.85
N ALA A 248 7.16 -20.78 4.12
CA ALA A 248 8.17 -19.93 3.46
C ALA A 248 8.97 -19.13 4.50
N ASP A 249 10.26 -18.94 4.24
CA ASP A 249 11.14 -18.18 5.12
C ASP A 249 10.72 -16.69 5.18
N LEU A 250 10.73 -16.13 6.39
CA LEU A 250 10.31 -14.74 6.63
C LEU A 250 11.17 -13.73 5.86
N ARG A 251 12.48 -14.01 5.66
CA ARG A 251 13.39 -13.12 4.90
C ARG A 251 13.03 -13.12 3.42
N GLU A 252 12.69 -14.28 2.85
CA GLU A 252 12.25 -14.41 1.47
C GLU A 252 10.92 -13.66 1.24
N ILE A 253 9.97 -13.79 2.16
CA ILE A 253 8.71 -13.01 2.14
C ILE A 253 9.00 -11.51 2.24
N GLN A 254 9.89 -11.08 3.12
CA GLN A 254 10.28 -9.67 3.26
C GLN A 254 10.93 -9.13 1.99
N GLU A 255 11.74 -9.93 1.30
CA GLU A 255 12.38 -9.58 0.03
C GLU A 255 11.33 -9.40 -1.06
N MET A 256 10.40 -10.35 -1.26
CA MET A 256 9.29 -10.24 -2.21
C MET A 256 8.46 -8.99 -1.94
N LEU A 257 8.20 -8.68 -0.68
CA LEU A 257 7.43 -7.51 -0.27
C LEU A 257 8.22 -6.19 -0.36
N GLY A 258 9.55 -6.21 -0.47
CA GLY A 258 10.38 -5.01 -0.50
C GLY A 258 10.34 -4.24 0.83
N HIS A 259 10.53 -4.93 1.95
CA HIS A 259 10.77 -4.32 3.25
C HIS A 259 12.24 -3.90 3.32
N VAL A 260 12.49 -2.60 3.26
CA VAL A 260 13.83 -2.00 3.30
C VAL A 260 14.38 -2.11 4.72
N SER A 261 15.19 -3.13 4.97
CA SER A 261 16.06 -3.18 6.15
C SER A 261 17.30 -4.05 5.97
N LEU A 262 17.62 -4.49 4.77
CA LEU A 262 18.92 -5.08 4.50
C LEU A 262 19.56 -4.35 3.33
N SER A 263 20.68 -3.69 3.63
CA SER A 263 21.54 -3.02 2.72
C SER A 263 22.17 -4.03 1.76
N THR A 264 21.56 -4.26 0.62
CA THR A 264 22.29 -4.75 -0.54
C THR A 264 21.47 -4.46 -1.79
N THR A 265 22.03 -3.65 -2.66
CA THR A 265 21.72 -3.60 -4.07
C THR A 265 22.22 -4.92 -4.68
N GLN A 266 21.62 -6.05 -4.29
CA GLN A 266 21.83 -7.29 -5.01
C GLN A 266 21.20 -7.14 -6.37
N ARG A 267 22.04 -7.15 -7.41
CA ARG A 267 21.59 -7.36 -8.80
C ARG A 267 20.85 -8.69 -8.80
N TYR A 268 19.56 -8.67 -9.09
CA TYR A 268 18.79 -9.90 -9.29
C TYR A 268 19.40 -10.64 -10.46
N THR A 269 20.15 -11.69 -10.18
CA THR A 269 20.68 -12.64 -11.17
C THR A 269 19.56 -13.64 -11.52
N HIS A 270 19.66 -14.32 -12.64
CA HIS A 270 18.73 -15.39 -13.01
C HIS A 270 18.60 -16.45 -11.91
N LEU A 271 19.68 -16.73 -11.18
CA LEU A 271 19.69 -17.66 -10.04
C LEU A 271 18.83 -17.16 -8.86
N SER A 272 18.81 -15.85 -8.57
CA SER A 272 17.98 -15.30 -7.49
C SER A 272 16.49 -15.29 -7.86
N VAL A 273 16.17 -15.08 -9.13
CA VAL A 273 14.77 -15.17 -9.62
C VAL A 273 14.27 -16.60 -9.55
N GLY A 274 15.07 -17.58 -9.99
CA GLY A 274 14.73 -19.00 -9.90
C GLY A 274 14.44 -19.46 -8.47
N LYS A 275 15.25 -19.02 -7.50
CA LYS A 275 15.03 -19.33 -6.09
C LYS A 275 13.75 -18.70 -5.55
N LEU A 276 13.44 -17.44 -5.89
CA LEU A 276 12.19 -16.78 -5.51
C LEU A 276 10.97 -17.50 -6.09
N MET A 277 11.03 -17.94 -7.34
CA MET A 277 9.98 -18.72 -7.99
C MET A 277 9.79 -20.08 -7.29
N GLU A 278 10.87 -20.76 -6.94
CA GLU A 278 10.79 -22.05 -6.22
C GLU A 278 10.09 -21.92 -4.88
N VAL A 279 10.46 -20.91 -4.08
CA VAL A 279 9.81 -20.60 -2.79
C VAL A 279 8.34 -20.25 -2.98
N TYR A 280 8.06 -19.42 -3.96
CA TYR A 280 6.70 -19.04 -4.32
C TYR A 280 5.85 -20.27 -4.71
N ASP A 281 6.38 -21.13 -5.58
CA ASP A 281 5.68 -22.31 -6.08
C ASP A 281 5.44 -23.37 -5.00
N LYS A 282 6.29 -23.45 -3.98
CA LYS A 282 6.08 -24.32 -2.84
C LYS A 282 4.98 -23.82 -1.90
N ALA A 283 4.89 -22.50 -1.72
CA ALA A 283 4.12 -21.91 -0.63
C ALA A 283 2.82 -21.22 -1.06
N HIS A 284 2.76 -20.60 -2.26
CA HIS A 284 1.59 -19.80 -2.61
C HIS A 284 0.41 -20.66 -3.13
N PRO A 285 -0.84 -20.47 -2.61
CA PRO A 285 -2.01 -21.27 -3.03
C PRO A 285 -2.36 -21.18 -4.53
N ARG A 286 -1.99 -20.08 -5.20
CA ARG A 286 -2.20 -19.85 -6.65
C ARG A 286 -0.95 -20.12 -7.50
N SER A 287 0.03 -20.88 -6.99
CA SER A 287 1.24 -21.28 -7.72
C SER A 287 0.98 -22.30 -8.82
N PHE A 288 1.94 -22.50 -9.72
CA PHE A 288 1.86 -23.49 -10.78
C PHE A 288 1.80 -24.93 -10.24
N LYS A 289 2.56 -25.26 -9.20
CA LYS A 289 2.61 -26.61 -8.60
C LYS A 289 1.32 -26.99 -7.91
N ASN A 290 0.71 -26.08 -7.17
CA ASN A 290 -0.53 -26.35 -6.45
C ASN A 290 -1.74 -26.50 -7.39
N MET A 291 -1.70 -25.89 -8.58
CA MET A 291 -2.72 -26.12 -9.62
C MET A 291 -2.70 -27.54 -10.23
N LYS A 292 -1.50 -28.12 -10.42
CA LYS A 292 -1.39 -29.51 -10.91
C LYS A 292 -1.94 -30.51 -9.90
N ARG A 293 -1.59 -30.34 -8.60
CA ARG A 293 -2.10 -31.20 -7.51
C ARG A 293 -3.62 -31.15 -7.32
N GLY A 294 -4.25 -30.00 -7.57
CA GLY A 294 -5.72 -29.86 -7.50
C GLY A 294 -6.44 -30.58 -8.64
N LYS A 295 -5.85 -30.70 -9.84
CA LYS A 295 -6.41 -31.46 -10.96
C LYS A 295 -6.26 -32.96 -10.79
N GLU A 296 -5.18 -33.44 -10.17
CA GLU A 296 -4.95 -34.88 -9.88
C GLU A 296 -5.84 -35.42 -8.76
N LYS A 297 -6.39 -34.56 -7.90
CA LYS A 297 -7.33 -34.96 -6.82
C LYS A 297 -8.80 -34.88 -7.22
N ALA A 298 -9.11 -34.29 -8.37
CA ALA A 298 -10.47 -34.10 -8.88
C ALA A 298 -10.81 -34.99 -10.12
N GLY A 299 -9.91 -35.84 -10.53
CA GLY A 299 -10.08 -36.94 -11.50
C GLY A 299 -9.89 -38.29 -10.79
#